data_c8a5ef1359600811c442e0644e86b5b8
#
_entry.id   c8a5ef1359600811c442e0644e86b5b8
#
_cell.length_a   1.000
_cell.length_b   1.000
_cell.length_c   1.000
_cell.angle_alpha   90.00
_cell.angle_beta   90.00
_cell.angle_gamma   90.00
#
_symmetry.space_group_name_H-M   'P 1'
#
loop_
_entity.id
_entity.type
_entity.pdbx_description
1 polymer ?
#
loop_
_entity_poly.entity_id
_entity_poly.type
_entity_poly.pdbx_seq_one_letter_code
_entity_poly.pdbx_strand_id
1 'polypeptide(L)'
;LPYIVNRAQFMGLSFYVDEQVLIPRSPIGELIEGHFSPWLTTAERILEIGCGSGCIAIACAYEFPEATVDAVDISNAALQVAQVNVDRHGLANQVRLLQSDLFSALTLDGSAERYNLIVSNPPYVDRADLDEMPAEFRAEPMLALEAGEDGLDLVVRVLSEAAAHLEDDGLLVVEVGNSQLALQQLFPDVSWIWMEFEQGGDGV
;
A
#
# COMPACT_ATOMS: atom_id res chain seq x y z
N LEU A 1 -13.30 9.09 14.71
CA LEU A 1 -13.42 8.20 15.87
C LEU A 1 -12.20 7.27 16.07
N PRO A 2 -11.63 6.60 15.01
CA PRO A 2 -10.49 5.72 15.19
C PRO A 2 -9.29 6.34 15.93
N TYR A 3 -8.91 7.56 15.64
CA TYR A 3 -7.82 8.27 16.33
C TYR A 3 -8.12 8.57 17.80
N ILE A 4 -9.40 8.76 18.17
CA ILE A 4 -9.77 8.99 19.58
C ILE A 4 -9.58 7.72 20.42
N VAL A 5 -9.88 6.55 19.83
CA VAL A 5 -9.76 5.25 20.48
C VAL A 5 -8.43 4.54 20.15
N ASN A 6 -7.60 5.15 19.30
CA ASN A 6 -6.35 4.59 18.77
C ASN A 6 -6.52 3.17 18.25
N ARG A 7 -7.58 2.95 17.48
CA ARG A 7 -7.93 1.63 16.96
C ARG A 7 -8.72 1.70 15.66
N ALA A 8 -8.31 0.88 14.70
CA ALA A 8 -9.02 0.61 13.46
C ALA A 8 -9.10 -0.90 13.21
N GLN A 9 -9.93 -1.30 12.24
CA GLN A 9 -10.05 -2.69 11.80
C GLN A 9 -9.70 -2.78 10.31
N PHE A 10 -9.01 -3.84 9.93
CA PHE A 10 -8.75 -4.20 8.53
C PHE A 10 -8.69 -5.72 8.42
N MET A 11 -9.47 -6.32 7.51
CA MET A 11 -9.57 -7.78 7.33
C MET A 11 -9.79 -8.54 8.65
N GLY A 12 -10.67 -8.03 9.54
CA GLY A 12 -10.92 -8.62 10.86
C GLY A 12 -9.80 -8.45 11.89
N LEU A 13 -8.64 -7.92 11.50
CA LEU A 13 -7.50 -7.64 12.38
C LEU A 13 -7.64 -6.25 13.02
N SER A 14 -7.09 -6.07 14.23
CA SER A 14 -7.16 -4.81 14.98
C SER A 14 -5.82 -4.09 14.96
N PHE A 15 -5.79 -2.84 14.48
CA PHE A 15 -4.60 -2.02 14.35
C PHE A 15 -4.62 -0.82 15.28
N TYR A 16 -3.47 -0.47 15.85
CA TYR A 16 -3.23 0.83 16.44
C TYR A 16 -3.13 1.88 15.33
N VAL A 17 -3.79 3.00 15.53
CA VAL A 17 -3.72 4.16 14.63
C VAL A 17 -3.71 5.45 15.44
N ASP A 18 -2.99 6.44 14.94
CA ASP A 18 -3.01 7.81 15.39
C ASP A 18 -2.92 8.78 14.19
N GLU A 19 -2.81 10.06 14.43
CA GLU A 19 -2.80 11.12 13.43
C GLU A 19 -1.59 11.08 12.47
N GLN A 20 -0.69 10.11 12.63
CA GLN A 20 0.49 9.94 11.77
C GLN A 20 0.23 9.04 10.55
N VAL A 21 -0.88 8.30 10.54
CA VAL A 21 -1.20 7.32 9.49
C VAL A 21 -2.63 7.45 9.00
N LEU A 22 -2.87 7.03 7.76
CA LEU A 22 -4.22 6.85 7.22
C LEU A 22 -4.96 5.80 8.05
N ILE A 23 -6.26 6.01 8.28
CA ILE A 23 -7.11 4.97 8.87
C ILE A 23 -7.18 3.80 7.88
N PRO A 24 -6.83 2.56 8.30
CA PRO A 24 -6.89 1.37 7.45
C PRO A 24 -8.22 1.24 6.71
N ARG A 25 -8.14 1.34 5.41
CA ARG A 25 -9.24 1.14 4.46
C ARG A 25 -8.62 0.93 3.08
N SER A 26 -8.88 -0.18 2.45
CA SER A 26 -8.40 -0.47 1.10
C SER A 26 -9.16 -1.67 0.56
N PRO A 27 -9.67 -1.64 -0.67
CA PRO A 27 -10.25 -2.80 -1.32
C PRO A 27 -9.20 -3.90 -1.61
N ILE A 28 -7.91 -3.59 -1.56
CA ILE A 28 -6.83 -4.58 -1.68
C ILE A 28 -6.98 -5.72 -0.66
N GLY A 29 -7.68 -5.50 0.47
CA GLY A 29 -8.01 -6.55 1.43
C GLY A 29 -8.72 -7.76 0.79
N GLU A 30 -9.64 -7.55 -0.14
CA GLU A 30 -10.31 -8.65 -0.84
C GLU A 30 -9.35 -9.44 -1.74
N LEU A 31 -8.36 -8.77 -2.34
CA LEU A 31 -7.31 -9.44 -3.13
C LEU A 31 -6.39 -10.28 -2.25
N ILE A 32 -6.04 -9.79 -1.06
CA ILE A 32 -5.24 -10.53 -0.09
C ILE A 32 -5.99 -11.79 0.35
N GLU A 33 -7.27 -11.70 0.73
CA GLU A 33 -8.12 -12.84 1.07
C GLU A 33 -8.23 -13.87 -0.07
N GLY A 34 -8.28 -13.38 -1.33
CA GLY A 34 -8.27 -14.22 -2.54
C GLY A 34 -6.87 -14.68 -2.97
N HIS A 35 -5.82 -14.43 -2.18
CA HIS A 35 -4.42 -14.74 -2.50
C HIS A 35 -3.98 -14.22 -3.87
N PHE A 36 -4.55 -13.09 -4.31
CA PHE A 36 -4.33 -12.47 -5.63
C PHE A 36 -4.53 -13.42 -6.81
N SER A 37 -5.37 -14.44 -6.61
CA SER A 37 -5.70 -15.43 -7.65
C SER A 37 -6.53 -14.79 -8.78
N PRO A 38 -6.32 -15.15 -10.05
CA PRO A 38 -5.43 -16.22 -10.57
C PRO A 38 -4.02 -15.73 -10.94
N TRP A 39 -3.63 -14.49 -10.64
CA TRP A 39 -2.42 -13.85 -11.17
C TRP A 39 -1.15 -14.20 -10.39
N LEU A 40 -1.26 -14.44 -9.09
CA LEU A 40 -0.14 -14.80 -8.24
C LEU A 40 -0.12 -16.33 -8.01
N THR A 41 1.01 -16.97 -8.28
CA THR A 41 1.19 -18.43 -8.07
C THR A 41 1.95 -18.72 -6.77
N THR A 42 2.90 -17.87 -6.40
CA THR A 42 3.69 -17.98 -5.17
C THR A 42 3.95 -16.59 -4.62
N ALA A 43 4.08 -16.48 -3.31
CA ALA A 43 4.46 -15.25 -2.64
C ALA A 43 5.50 -15.55 -1.56
N GLU A 44 6.76 -15.67 -1.95
CA GLU A 44 7.89 -15.84 -1.02
C GLU A 44 8.40 -14.50 -0.50
N ARG A 45 8.36 -13.47 -1.35
CA ARG A 45 8.76 -12.10 -1.01
C ARG A 45 7.71 -11.11 -1.45
N ILE A 46 7.22 -10.33 -0.50
CA ILE A 46 6.18 -9.31 -0.69
C ILE A 46 6.75 -7.95 -0.30
N LEU A 47 6.41 -6.91 -1.06
CA LEU A 47 6.72 -5.53 -0.75
C LEU A 47 5.43 -4.72 -0.64
N GLU A 48 5.27 -3.97 0.45
CA GLU A 48 4.29 -2.89 0.56
C GLU A 48 5.01 -1.54 0.47
N ILE A 49 4.54 -0.66 -0.42
CA ILE A 49 5.03 0.72 -0.59
C ILE A 49 4.01 1.70 0.00
N GLY A 50 4.47 2.59 0.89
CA GLY A 50 3.61 3.53 1.61
C GLY A 50 2.79 2.82 2.68
N CYS A 51 3.46 2.09 3.57
CA CYS A 51 2.80 1.15 4.47
C CYS A 51 1.91 1.78 5.54
N GLY A 52 2.10 3.06 5.87
CA GLY A 52 1.30 3.75 6.87
C GLY A 52 1.28 3.00 8.21
N SER A 53 0.11 2.46 8.59
CA SER A 53 -0.04 1.64 9.80
C SER A 53 0.52 0.21 9.68
N GLY A 54 0.96 -0.21 8.49
CA GLY A 54 1.41 -1.57 8.19
C GLY A 54 0.26 -2.58 8.02
N CYS A 55 -0.96 -2.11 7.81
CA CYS A 55 -2.14 -2.99 7.81
C CYS A 55 -2.14 -3.98 6.63
N ILE A 56 -1.71 -3.56 5.44
CA ILE A 56 -1.62 -4.43 4.26
C ILE A 56 -0.47 -5.42 4.44
N ALA A 57 0.73 -4.97 4.85
CA ALA A 57 1.88 -5.85 5.11
C ALA A 57 1.55 -6.94 6.14
N ILE A 58 0.91 -6.56 7.25
CA ILE A 58 0.51 -7.48 8.31
C ILE A 58 -0.55 -8.45 7.80
N ALA A 59 -1.55 -7.98 7.03
CA ALA A 59 -2.55 -8.83 6.42
C ALA A 59 -1.92 -9.83 5.44
N CYS A 60 -1.00 -9.37 4.58
CA CYS A 60 -0.21 -10.26 3.72
C CYS A 60 0.58 -11.30 4.51
N ALA A 61 1.20 -10.92 5.63
CA ALA A 61 1.95 -11.85 6.46
C ALA A 61 1.06 -12.94 7.09
N TYR A 62 -0.21 -12.64 7.40
CA TYR A 62 -1.16 -13.65 7.86
C TYR A 62 -1.60 -14.62 6.76
N GLU A 63 -1.90 -14.09 5.56
CA GLU A 63 -2.38 -14.92 4.45
C GLU A 63 -1.25 -15.70 3.75
N PHE A 64 0.00 -15.20 3.84
CA PHE A 64 1.20 -15.84 3.29
C PHE A 64 2.22 -16.13 4.39
N PRO A 65 1.98 -17.13 5.28
CA PRO A 65 2.78 -17.34 6.48
C PRO A 65 4.25 -17.72 6.22
N GLU A 66 4.57 -18.21 5.03
CA GLU A 66 5.94 -18.56 4.63
C GLU A 66 6.67 -17.41 3.92
N ALA A 67 5.96 -16.32 3.56
CA ALA A 67 6.56 -15.17 2.90
C ALA A 67 7.31 -14.28 3.88
N THR A 68 8.34 -13.61 3.38
CA THR A 68 8.90 -12.41 4.02
C THR A 68 8.26 -11.17 3.44
N VAL A 69 7.90 -10.21 4.28
CA VAL A 69 7.23 -8.97 3.87
C VAL A 69 8.12 -7.79 4.21
N ASP A 70 8.51 -7.02 3.19
CA ASP A 70 9.12 -5.72 3.38
C ASP A 70 8.03 -4.65 3.29
N ALA A 71 8.01 -3.73 4.24
CA ALA A 71 7.07 -2.63 4.25
C ALA A 71 7.83 -1.31 4.37
N VAL A 72 7.68 -0.46 3.37
CA VAL A 72 8.43 0.80 3.29
C VAL A 72 7.51 2.00 3.41
N ASP A 73 8.01 3.04 4.06
CA ASP A 73 7.37 4.35 4.12
C ASP A 73 8.42 5.46 4.15
N ILE A 74 8.11 6.60 3.58
CA ILE A 74 8.97 7.78 3.65
C ILE A 74 8.91 8.42 5.05
N SER A 75 7.76 8.29 5.73
CA SER A 75 7.49 8.84 7.05
C SER A 75 7.99 7.93 8.16
N ASN A 76 9.04 8.37 8.87
CA ASN A 76 9.49 7.66 10.07
C ASN A 76 8.40 7.59 11.16
N ALA A 77 7.51 8.57 11.22
CA ALA A 77 6.39 8.57 12.17
C ALA A 77 5.37 7.46 11.84
N ALA A 78 5.07 7.25 10.55
CA ALA A 78 4.23 6.13 10.11
C ALA A 78 4.88 4.78 10.45
N LEU A 79 6.19 4.63 10.21
CA LEU A 79 6.91 3.41 10.55
C LEU A 79 6.91 3.10 12.06
N GLN A 80 6.88 4.12 12.92
CA GLN A 80 6.71 3.91 14.37
C GLN A 80 5.33 3.32 14.70
N VAL A 81 4.28 3.78 14.04
CA VAL A 81 2.92 3.19 14.16
C VAL A 81 2.90 1.77 13.63
N ALA A 82 3.48 1.53 12.45
CA ALA A 82 3.60 0.20 11.87
C ALA A 82 4.35 -0.76 12.80
N GLN A 83 5.45 -0.31 13.44
CA GLN A 83 6.21 -1.12 14.39
C GLN A 83 5.36 -1.55 15.59
N VAL A 84 4.54 -0.64 16.15
CA VAL A 84 3.59 -1.00 17.22
C VAL A 84 2.65 -2.10 16.76
N ASN A 85 2.18 -2.06 15.52
CA ASN A 85 1.29 -3.08 14.98
C ASN A 85 2.03 -4.40 14.70
N VAL A 86 3.21 -4.38 14.09
CA VAL A 86 4.03 -5.58 13.86
C VAL A 86 4.31 -6.30 15.18
N ASP A 87 4.67 -5.55 16.25
CA ASP A 87 4.93 -6.10 17.57
C ASP A 87 3.66 -6.72 18.20
N ARG A 88 2.51 -6.02 18.11
CA ARG A 88 1.22 -6.50 18.63
C ARG A 88 0.75 -7.79 17.96
N HIS A 89 1.04 -7.94 16.68
CA HIS A 89 0.70 -9.12 15.90
C HIS A 89 1.76 -10.23 15.99
N GLY A 90 2.92 -9.97 16.63
CA GLY A 90 3.99 -10.95 16.80
C GLY A 90 4.76 -11.28 15.51
N LEU A 91 4.77 -10.36 14.54
CA LEU A 91 5.29 -10.58 13.18
C LEU A 91 6.70 -9.99 12.94
N ALA A 92 7.43 -9.63 14.00
CA ALA A 92 8.75 -8.99 13.88
C ALA A 92 9.81 -9.84 13.14
N ASN A 93 9.61 -11.15 13.03
CA ASN A 93 10.50 -12.04 12.27
C ASN A 93 10.10 -12.19 10.79
N GLN A 94 8.92 -11.72 10.41
CA GLN A 94 8.34 -11.89 9.07
C GLN A 94 8.19 -10.55 8.34
N VAL A 95 7.88 -9.47 9.07
CA VAL A 95 7.69 -8.13 8.50
C VAL A 95 8.88 -7.24 8.85
N ARG A 96 9.61 -6.77 7.82
CA ARG A 96 10.73 -5.83 7.94
C ARG A 96 10.24 -4.43 7.56
N LEU A 97 10.37 -3.46 8.47
CA LEU A 97 10.04 -2.06 8.24
C LEU A 97 11.29 -1.26 7.84
N LEU A 98 11.20 -0.47 6.77
CA LEU A 98 12.32 0.33 6.25
C LEU A 98 11.86 1.74 5.90
N GLN A 99 12.64 2.74 6.28
CA GLN A 99 12.41 4.09 5.78
C GLN A 99 12.96 4.20 4.35
N SER A 100 12.09 4.51 3.39
CA SER A 100 12.44 4.61 1.97
C SER A 100 11.54 5.60 1.23
N ASP A 101 12.13 6.36 0.32
CA ASP A 101 11.37 7.01 -0.74
C ASP A 101 11.20 5.98 -1.86
N LEU A 102 10.01 5.38 -1.92
CA LEU A 102 9.65 4.24 -2.77
C LEU A 102 10.71 3.12 -2.66
N PHE A 103 11.42 2.82 -3.73
CA PHE A 103 12.39 1.72 -3.83
C PHE A 103 13.81 2.07 -3.40
N SER A 104 14.08 3.33 -3.03
CA SER A 104 15.45 3.84 -2.86
C SER A 104 16.31 3.09 -1.85
N ALA A 105 15.71 2.49 -0.81
CA ALA A 105 16.42 1.71 0.21
C ALA A 105 16.45 0.20 -0.08
N LEU A 106 15.84 -0.26 -1.19
CA LEU A 106 15.65 -1.68 -1.49
C LEU A 106 16.75 -2.20 -2.41
N THR A 107 17.97 -2.24 -1.88
CA THR A 107 19.13 -2.79 -2.58
C THR A 107 19.89 -3.75 -1.66
N LEU A 108 20.28 -4.90 -2.22
CA LEU A 108 21.12 -5.88 -1.56
C LEU A 108 22.38 -6.08 -2.40
N ASP A 109 23.55 -5.87 -1.79
CA ASP A 109 24.87 -6.00 -2.45
C ASP A 109 24.98 -5.21 -3.77
N GLY A 110 24.33 -4.04 -3.84
CA GLY A 110 24.31 -3.16 -5.02
C GLY A 110 23.34 -3.58 -6.13
N SER A 111 22.49 -4.58 -5.89
CA SER A 111 21.43 -5.02 -6.80
C SER A 111 20.06 -4.72 -6.21
N ALA A 112 19.07 -4.47 -7.06
CA ALA A 112 17.68 -4.31 -6.63
C ALA A 112 17.17 -5.58 -5.94
N GLU A 113 16.55 -5.44 -4.78
CA GLU A 113 15.79 -6.53 -4.17
C GLU A 113 14.56 -6.81 -5.02
N ARG A 114 14.21 -8.10 -5.22
CA ARG A 114 13.09 -8.52 -6.07
C ARG A 114 11.99 -9.18 -5.26
N TYR A 115 10.74 -9.04 -5.75
CA TYR A 115 9.52 -9.45 -5.06
C TYR A 115 8.58 -10.18 -6.01
N ASN A 116 7.88 -11.20 -5.49
CA ASN A 116 6.79 -11.87 -6.21
C ASN A 116 5.53 -10.99 -6.25
N LEU A 117 5.33 -10.17 -5.22
CA LEU A 117 4.21 -9.26 -5.09
C LEU A 117 4.70 -7.89 -4.60
N ILE A 118 4.34 -6.85 -5.32
CA ILE A 118 4.46 -5.46 -4.87
C ILE A 118 3.05 -4.89 -4.75
N VAL A 119 2.73 -4.36 -3.57
CA VAL A 119 1.42 -3.75 -3.28
C VAL A 119 1.63 -2.31 -2.85
N SER A 120 0.77 -1.42 -3.30
CA SER A 120 0.76 -0.03 -2.85
C SER A 120 -0.65 0.53 -2.82
N ASN A 121 -0.98 1.21 -1.72
CA ASN A 121 -2.10 2.15 -1.66
C ASN A 121 -1.50 3.54 -1.42
N PRO A 122 -0.94 4.17 -2.45
CA PRO A 122 -0.29 5.47 -2.32
C PRO A 122 -1.33 6.58 -2.16
N PRO A 123 -0.96 7.79 -1.74
CA PRO A 123 -1.80 8.97 -1.91
C PRO A 123 -2.24 9.10 -3.37
N TYR A 124 -3.53 9.32 -3.60
CA TYR A 124 -4.11 9.48 -4.94
C TYR A 124 -5.17 10.60 -5.00
N VAL A 125 -5.33 11.37 -3.92
CA VAL A 125 -6.31 12.47 -3.90
C VAL A 125 -5.72 13.68 -4.63
N ASP A 126 -6.43 14.15 -5.64
CA ASP A 126 -6.05 15.36 -6.33
C ASP A 126 -6.36 16.62 -5.49
N ARG A 127 -5.81 17.75 -5.92
CA ARG A 127 -5.92 19.01 -5.18
C ARG A 127 -7.35 19.56 -5.13
N ALA A 128 -8.17 19.27 -6.14
CA ALA A 128 -9.55 19.73 -6.18
C ALA A 128 -10.42 18.95 -5.21
N ASP A 129 -10.26 17.63 -5.16
CA ASP A 129 -10.96 16.76 -4.25
C ASP A 129 -10.57 17.02 -2.77
N LEU A 130 -9.30 17.38 -2.49
CA LEU A 130 -8.85 17.75 -1.15
C LEU A 130 -9.60 18.95 -0.57
N ASP A 131 -9.90 19.97 -1.41
CA ASP A 131 -10.61 21.17 -0.99
C ASP A 131 -12.09 20.89 -0.66
N GLU A 132 -12.69 19.88 -1.28
CA GLU A 132 -14.09 19.46 -1.09
C GLU A 132 -14.28 18.39 -0.01
N MET A 133 -13.19 17.82 0.52
CA MET A 133 -13.25 16.74 1.52
C MET A 133 -13.97 17.15 2.80
N PRO A 134 -14.82 16.24 3.38
CA PRO A 134 -15.42 16.42 4.69
C PRO A 134 -14.40 16.68 5.78
N ALA A 135 -14.80 17.45 6.82
CA ALA A 135 -13.91 17.87 7.88
C ALA A 135 -13.24 16.72 8.65
N GLU A 136 -13.81 15.53 8.63
CA GLU A 136 -13.28 14.32 9.27
C GLU A 136 -12.00 13.81 8.60
N PHE A 137 -11.85 13.97 7.28
CA PHE A 137 -10.62 13.61 6.56
C PHE A 137 -9.46 14.59 6.80
N ARG A 138 -9.77 15.80 7.27
CA ARG A 138 -8.73 16.79 7.63
C ARG A 138 -7.93 16.42 8.87
N ALA A 139 -8.35 15.39 9.61
CA ALA A 139 -7.59 14.82 10.72
C ALA A 139 -6.53 13.79 10.27
N GLU A 140 -6.58 13.37 9.00
CA GLU A 140 -5.61 12.45 8.42
C GLU A 140 -4.37 13.21 7.93
N PRO A 141 -3.18 12.59 7.94
CA PRO A 141 -1.96 13.29 7.52
C PRO A 141 -2.03 13.63 6.02
N MET A 142 -1.76 14.89 5.69
CA MET A 142 -1.76 15.36 4.28
C MET A 142 -0.84 14.54 3.37
N LEU A 143 0.31 14.09 3.90
CA LEU A 143 1.26 13.23 3.19
C LEU A 143 0.63 11.90 2.72
N ALA A 144 -0.41 11.43 3.39
CA ALA A 144 -1.11 10.19 3.05
C ALA A 144 -2.31 10.41 2.10
N LEU A 145 -2.59 11.65 1.71
CA LEU A 145 -3.72 12.02 0.87
C LEU A 145 -3.29 12.70 -0.43
N GLU A 146 -2.43 13.72 -0.35
CA GLU A 146 -2.08 14.59 -1.48
C GLU A 146 -1.12 13.90 -2.46
N ALA A 147 -1.49 13.85 -3.75
CA ALA A 147 -0.73 13.22 -4.82
C ALA A 147 -0.54 14.11 -6.06
N GLY A 148 -0.42 15.41 -5.87
CA GLY A 148 -0.20 16.36 -6.94
C GLY A 148 -1.49 16.92 -7.58
N GLU A 149 -1.40 17.41 -8.81
CA GLU A 149 -2.53 18.05 -9.50
C GLU A 149 -3.58 17.03 -9.98
N ASP A 150 -3.15 15.84 -10.38
CA ASP A 150 -4.00 14.77 -10.97
C ASP A 150 -4.01 13.47 -10.14
N GLY A 151 -3.43 13.47 -8.94
CA GLY A 151 -3.40 12.32 -8.06
C GLY A 151 -2.44 11.19 -8.50
N LEU A 152 -1.59 11.40 -9.52
CA LEU A 152 -0.79 10.34 -10.13
C LEU A 152 0.72 10.43 -9.90
N ASP A 153 1.24 11.50 -9.27
CA ASP A 153 2.69 11.73 -9.17
C ASP A 153 3.44 10.52 -8.58
N LEU A 154 2.94 9.93 -7.51
CA LEU A 154 3.56 8.76 -6.88
C LEU A 154 3.32 7.47 -7.67
N VAL A 155 2.11 7.30 -8.21
CA VAL A 155 1.76 6.12 -9.03
C VAL A 155 2.70 6.00 -10.23
N VAL A 156 2.95 7.10 -10.95
CA VAL A 156 3.86 7.13 -12.10
C VAL A 156 5.28 6.73 -11.70
N ARG A 157 5.77 7.18 -10.54
CA ARG A 157 7.08 6.78 -10.02
C ARG A 157 7.11 5.29 -9.68
N VAL A 158 6.10 4.78 -8.98
CA VAL A 158 5.97 3.35 -8.66
C VAL A 158 6.02 2.52 -9.93
N LEU A 159 5.20 2.85 -10.95
CA LEU A 159 5.15 2.13 -12.22
C LEU A 159 6.49 2.15 -12.96
N SER A 160 7.21 3.27 -12.91
CA SER A 160 8.50 3.40 -13.62
C SER A 160 9.63 2.58 -12.99
N GLU A 161 9.58 2.37 -11.67
CA GLU A 161 10.64 1.72 -10.89
C GLU A 161 10.33 0.23 -10.61
N ALA A 162 9.04 -0.15 -10.50
CA ALA A 162 8.61 -1.48 -10.06
C ALA A 162 9.19 -2.64 -10.88
N ALA A 163 9.33 -2.47 -12.21
CA ALA A 163 9.83 -3.53 -13.08
C ALA A 163 11.24 -4.03 -12.70
N ALA A 164 12.08 -3.17 -12.12
CA ALA A 164 13.41 -3.55 -11.64
C ALA A 164 13.36 -4.39 -10.35
N HIS A 165 12.24 -4.30 -9.62
CA HIS A 165 12.02 -4.95 -8.33
C HIS A 165 11.00 -6.10 -8.37
N LEU A 166 10.47 -6.44 -9.54
CA LEU A 166 9.61 -7.61 -9.71
C LEU A 166 10.41 -8.82 -10.16
N GLU A 167 10.05 -10.00 -9.64
CA GLU A 167 10.45 -11.27 -10.25
C GLU A 167 9.79 -11.43 -11.63
N ASP A 168 10.27 -12.38 -12.45
CA ASP A 168 9.82 -12.53 -13.84
C ASP A 168 8.30 -12.76 -13.96
N ASP A 169 7.70 -13.48 -12.99
CA ASP A 169 6.26 -13.72 -12.86
C ASP A 169 5.64 -12.90 -11.72
N GLY A 170 6.28 -11.78 -11.34
CA GLY A 170 5.83 -10.94 -10.24
C GLY A 170 4.62 -10.08 -10.59
N LEU A 171 3.81 -9.80 -9.59
CA LEU A 171 2.58 -9.00 -9.66
C LEU A 171 2.78 -7.64 -9.00
N LEU A 172 2.36 -6.58 -9.68
CA LEU A 172 2.21 -5.23 -9.11
C LEU A 172 0.72 -4.91 -8.95
N VAL A 173 0.33 -4.52 -7.75
CA VAL A 173 -1.03 -4.08 -7.41
C VAL A 173 -0.97 -2.67 -6.84
N VAL A 174 -1.67 -1.73 -7.45
CA VAL A 174 -1.68 -0.33 -7.01
C VAL A 174 -3.10 0.20 -6.96
N GLU A 175 -3.49 0.74 -5.81
CA GLU A 175 -4.75 1.48 -5.67
C GLU A 175 -4.56 2.92 -6.18
N VAL A 176 -5.45 3.37 -7.04
CA VAL A 176 -5.42 4.72 -7.63
C VAL A 176 -6.76 5.46 -7.48
N GLY A 177 -7.76 4.81 -6.90
CA GLY A 177 -9.08 5.39 -6.65
C GLY A 177 -9.66 6.08 -7.88
N ASN A 178 -10.12 7.32 -7.73
CA ASN A 178 -10.74 8.11 -8.80
C ASN A 178 -9.79 8.47 -9.96
N SER A 179 -8.46 8.30 -9.80
CA SER A 179 -7.46 8.62 -10.83
C SER A 179 -7.34 7.57 -11.95
N GLN A 180 -8.16 6.49 -11.92
CA GLN A 180 -8.16 5.41 -12.92
C GLN A 180 -8.21 5.93 -14.37
N LEU A 181 -9.15 6.83 -14.68
CA LEU A 181 -9.31 7.36 -16.03
C LEU A 181 -8.10 8.19 -16.48
N ALA A 182 -7.54 8.98 -15.58
CA ALA A 182 -6.34 9.77 -15.84
C ALA A 182 -5.13 8.85 -16.10
N LEU A 183 -4.98 7.78 -15.33
CA LEU A 183 -3.92 6.80 -15.53
C LEU A 183 -4.03 6.09 -16.89
N GLN A 184 -5.22 5.68 -17.30
CA GLN A 184 -5.45 5.06 -18.62
C GLN A 184 -5.12 6.02 -19.78
N GLN A 185 -5.40 7.31 -19.63
CA GLN A 185 -5.06 8.32 -20.62
C GLN A 185 -3.55 8.59 -20.70
N LEU A 186 -2.87 8.54 -19.56
CA LEU A 186 -1.42 8.75 -19.48
C LEU A 186 -0.63 7.57 -20.07
N PHE A 187 -1.14 6.34 -19.91
CA PHE A 187 -0.51 5.11 -20.40
C PHE A 187 -1.45 4.31 -21.30
N PRO A 188 -1.80 4.81 -22.51
CA PRO A 188 -2.81 4.20 -23.37
C PRO A 188 -2.39 2.83 -23.96
N ASP A 189 -1.09 2.54 -24.00
CA ASP A 189 -0.53 1.30 -24.54
C ASP A 189 -0.37 0.21 -23.47
N VAL A 190 -0.69 0.50 -22.20
CA VAL A 190 -0.62 -0.47 -21.10
C VAL A 190 -1.96 -1.21 -20.98
N SER A 191 -1.89 -2.54 -20.94
CA SER A 191 -3.07 -3.38 -20.68
C SER A 191 -3.29 -3.50 -19.19
N TRP A 192 -4.21 -2.69 -18.65
CA TRP A 192 -4.59 -2.71 -17.25
C TRP A 192 -5.59 -3.83 -16.95
N ILE A 193 -5.49 -4.43 -15.76
CA ILE A 193 -6.53 -5.28 -15.18
C ILE A 193 -7.17 -4.48 -14.05
N TRP A 194 -8.41 -4.11 -14.21
CA TRP A 194 -9.16 -3.38 -13.18
C TRP A 194 -10.03 -4.35 -12.39
N MET A 195 -9.95 -4.26 -11.08
CA MET A 195 -10.66 -5.15 -10.17
C MET A 195 -12.03 -4.59 -9.80
N GLU A 196 -13.03 -5.46 -9.73
CA GLU A 196 -14.34 -5.18 -9.15
C GLU A 196 -14.41 -5.82 -7.76
N PHE A 197 -14.88 -5.10 -6.76
CA PHE A 197 -14.91 -5.52 -5.36
C PHE A 197 -16.34 -5.67 -4.86
N GLU A 198 -16.61 -6.73 -4.05
CA GLU A 198 -17.95 -6.99 -3.50
C GLU A 198 -18.34 -5.97 -2.43
N GLN A 199 -17.40 -5.47 -1.65
CA GLN A 199 -17.64 -4.51 -0.57
C GLN A 199 -17.56 -3.04 -1.04
N GLY A 200 -17.36 -2.83 -2.34
CA GLY A 200 -17.15 -1.51 -2.93
C GLY A 200 -15.70 -1.08 -2.88
N GLY A 201 -15.40 -0.06 -3.65
CA GLY A 201 -14.06 0.40 -3.97
C GLY A 201 -13.79 0.15 -5.45
N ASP A 202 -13.00 1.02 -6.05
CA ASP A 202 -12.59 0.97 -7.45
C ASP A 202 -11.17 1.51 -7.60
N GLY A 203 -10.63 1.41 -8.83
CA GLY A 203 -9.29 1.91 -9.11
C GLY A 203 -8.16 1.08 -8.48
N VAL A 204 -8.24 -0.25 -8.53
CA VAL A 204 -7.12 -1.16 -8.21
C VAL A 204 -6.81 -2.02 -9.40
#